data_87fdf8033ba00910260974ca526d1c03
#
_entry.id   87fdf8033ba00910260974ca526d1c03
#
_cell.length_a   1.000
_cell.length_b   1.000
_cell.length_c   1.000
_cell.angle_alpha   90.00
_cell.angle_beta   90.00
_cell.angle_gamma   90.00
#
_symmetry.space_group_name_H-M   'P 1'
#
loop_
_entity.id
_entity.type
_entity.pdbx_description
1 polymer ?
#
loop_
_entity_poly.entity_id
_entity_poly.type
_entity_poly.pdbx_seq_one_letter_code
_entity_poly.pdbx_strand_id
1 'polypeptide(L)'
;MPNETCTELIASNIGWLQQGLSLLGHIDEATFVNSPQGLAPHRVGSHLRHVLEFYECFLDGLDASQIDYDARKRDDLIERSRHVAAAKICTILRRLEALTFLEDHMLEVRVENGDGYLASSVGRELQALSSHTIHHFALIAVTLRVHGIQVDPNFGMSPSTLRYRSARQFAATSEAA
;
A
#
# COMPACT_ATOMS: atom_id res chain seq x y z
N MET A 1 2.24 -12.74 24.50
CA MET A 1 3.43 -12.22 23.79
C MET A 1 2.94 -11.71 22.45
N PRO A 2 3.23 -10.46 22.04
CA PRO A 2 2.87 -10.02 20.71
C PRO A 2 3.47 -11.00 19.70
N ASN A 3 2.70 -11.35 18.68
CA ASN A 3 3.19 -12.22 17.61
C ASN A 3 4.22 -11.42 16.82
N GLU A 4 5.48 -11.81 16.88
CA GLU A 4 6.61 -11.16 16.21
C GLU A 4 6.29 -10.92 14.71
N THR A 5 5.60 -11.87 14.09
CA THR A 5 5.14 -11.77 12.70
C THR A 5 4.16 -10.62 12.46
N CYS A 6 3.17 -10.39 13.34
CA CYS A 6 2.24 -9.27 13.17
C CYS A 6 2.95 -7.92 13.33
N THR A 7 3.87 -7.80 14.28
CA THR A 7 4.67 -6.60 14.49
C THR A 7 5.49 -6.27 13.23
N GLU A 8 6.13 -7.26 12.62
CA GLU A 8 6.89 -7.09 11.38
C GLU A 8 5.99 -6.70 10.19
N LEU A 9 4.79 -7.29 10.10
CA LEU A 9 3.84 -6.96 9.06
C LEU A 9 3.28 -5.54 9.21
N ILE A 10 3.00 -5.09 10.44
CA ILE A 10 2.61 -3.71 10.72
C ILE A 10 3.74 -2.75 10.30
N ALA A 11 4.98 -3.02 10.72
CA ALA A 11 6.14 -2.20 10.35
C ALA A 11 6.34 -2.14 8.83
N SER A 12 6.14 -3.25 8.12
CA SER A 12 6.18 -3.29 6.66
C SER A 12 5.13 -2.41 6.02
N ASN A 13 3.88 -2.47 6.48
CA ASN A 13 2.78 -1.64 5.98
C ASN A 13 3.01 -0.15 6.26
N ILE A 14 3.53 0.20 7.44
CA ILE A 14 3.98 1.56 7.77
C ILE A 14 5.04 2.02 6.77
N GLY A 15 6.06 1.19 6.48
CA GLY A 15 7.10 1.50 5.52
C GLY A 15 6.57 1.78 4.11
N TRP A 16 5.58 1.02 3.63
CA TRP A 16 4.93 1.28 2.34
C TRP A 16 4.22 2.63 2.32
N LEU A 17 3.44 2.94 3.34
CA LEU A 17 2.73 4.22 3.41
C LEU A 17 3.69 5.41 3.53
N GLN A 18 4.82 5.26 4.21
CA GLN A 18 5.88 6.26 4.26
C GLN A 18 6.52 6.49 2.87
N GLN A 19 6.71 5.43 2.06
CA GLN A 19 7.14 5.59 0.66
C GLN A 19 6.11 6.39 -0.14
N GLY A 20 4.81 6.12 0.03
CA GLY A 20 3.74 6.88 -0.59
C GLY A 20 3.76 8.35 -0.19
N LEU A 21 3.92 8.63 1.09
CA LEU A 21 4.01 10.00 1.63
C LEU A 21 5.24 10.74 1.07
N SER A 22 6.39 10.08 1.03
CA SER A 22 7.61 10.63 0.43
C SER A 22 7.40 10.96 -1.05
N LEU A 23 6.78 10.05 -1.82
CA LEU A 23 6.46 10.29 -3.23
C LEU A 23 5.61 11.54 -3.41
N LEU A 24 4.57 11.72 -2.58
CA LEU A 24 3.72 12.92 -2.63
C LEU A 24 4.50 14.22 -2.40
N GLY A 25 5.62 14.18 -1.68
CA GLY A 25 6.52 15.32 -1.51
C GLY A 25 7.33 15.67 -2.77
N HIS A 26 7.47 14.75 -3.72
CA HIS A 26 8.34 14.90 -4.90
C HIS A 26 7.57 15.15 -6.22
N ILE A 27 6.26 15.00 -6.23
CA ILE A 27 5.43 15.26 -7.41
C ILE A 27 4.54 16.48 -7.19
N ASP A 28 4.15 17.15 -8.26
CA ASP A 28 3.21 18.26 -8.20
C ASP A 28 1.74 17.79 -8.27
N GLU A 29 0.81 18.73 -8.05
CA GLU A 29 -0.63 18.44 -8.09
C GLU A 29 -1.09 17.99 -9.48
N ALA A 30 -0.54 18.57 -10.55
CA ALA A 30 -0.91 18.25 -11.92
C ALA A 30 -0.55 16.78 -12.25
N THR A 31 0.63 16.32 -11.87
CA THR A 31 1.07 14.92 -12.01
C THR A 31 0.19 13.97 -11.20
N PHE A 32 -0.23 14.39 -10.00
CA PHE A 32 -1.04 13.57 -9.12
C PHE A 32 -2.45 13.33 -9.68
N VAL A 33 -3.10 14.35 -10.26
CA VAL A 33 -4.51 14.31 -10.70
C VAL A 33 -4.70 13.91 -12.15
N ASN A 34 -3.69 14.04 -13.01
CA ASN A 34 -3.83 13.78 -14.43
C ASN A 34 -3.31 12.39 -14.83
N SER A 35 -4.00 11.80 -15.80
CA SER A 35 -3.49 10.60 -16.47
C SER A 35 -2.49 11.01 -17.55
N PRO A 36 -1.37 10.30 -17.71
CA PRO A 36 -0.49 10.51 -18.84
C PRO A 36 -1.17 10.10 -20.14
N GLN A 37 -0.75 10.70 -21.24
CA GLN A 37 -1.29 10.39 -22.57
C GLN A 37 -1.11 8.89 -22.87
N GLY A 38 -2.19 8.23 -23.30
CA GLY A 38 -2.19 6.81 -23.65
C GLY A 38 -2.39 5.85 -22.46
N LEU A 39 -2.46 6.34 -21.22
CA LEU A 39 -2.70 5.52 -20.02
C LEU A 39 -3.99 5.90 -19.27
N ALA A 40 -4.95 6.59 -19.91
CA ALA A 40 -6.24 6.83 -19.27
C ALA A 40 -6.96 5.49 -18.97
N PRO A 41 -7.59 5.32 -17.77
CA PRO A 41 -7.79 6.32 -16.73
C PRO A 41 -6.75 6.31 -15.58
N HIS A 42 -5.57 5.72 -15.78
CA HIS A 42 -4.59 5.53 -14.70
C HIS A 42 -3.99 6.86 -14.23
N ARG A 43 -4.26 7.22 -12.98
CA ARG A 43 -3.76 8.41 -12.29
C ARG A 43 -3.10 8.00 -10.98
N VAL A 44 -2.08 8.73 -10.56
CA VAL A 44 -1.44 8.49 -9.24
C VAL A 44 -2.48 8.58 -8.14
N GLY A 45 -3.32 9.62 -8.16
CA GLY A 45 -4.36 9.85 -7.16
C GLY A 45 -5.36 8.72 -7.05
N SER A 46 -5.83 8.16 -8.19
CA SER A 46 -6.82 7.06 -8.17
C SER A 46 -6.25 5.77 -7.60
N HIS A 47 -5.00 5.43 -7.94
CA HIS A 47 -4.32 4.28 -7.35
C HIS A 47 -4.08 4.46 -5.86
N LEU A 48 -3.65 5.66 -5.45
CA LEU A 48 -3.39 5.94 -4.04
C LEU A 48 -4.69 5.93 -3.21
N ARG A 49 -5.78 6.57 -3.70
CA ARG A 49 -7.09 6.49 -3.06
C ARG A 49 -7.48 5.03 -2.81
N HIS A 50 -7.38 4.20 -3.84
CA HIS A 50 -7.76 2.79 -3.75
C HIS A 50 -6.97 2.05 -2.66
N VAL A 51 -5.67 2.23 -2.60
CA VAL A 51 -4.82 1.66 -1.53
C VAL A 51 -5.28 2.14 -0.16
N LEU A 52 -5.45 3.45 0.03
CA LEU A 52 -5.78 4.02 1.34
C LEU A 52 -7.14 3.57 1.85
N GLU A 53 -8.12 3.41 0.96
CA GLU A 53 -9.46 2.89 1.31
C GLU A 53 -9.41 1.42 1.75
N PHE A 54 -8.50 0.59 1.23
CA PHE A 54 -8.29 -0.77 1.71
C PHE A 54 -7.75 -0.77 3.14
N TYR A 55 -6.79 0.11 3.47
CA TYR A 55 -6.34 0.27 4.86
C TYR A 55 -7.45 0.75 5.78
N GLU A 56 -8.32 1.67 5.33
CA GLU A 56 -9.46 2.11 6.14
C GLU A 56 -10.42 0.95 6.42
N CYS A 57 -10.80 0.16 5.41
CA CYS A 57 -11.68 -0.99 5.62
C CYS A 57 -11.07 -2.00 6.61
N PHE A 58 -9.78 -2.30 6.50
CA PHE A 58 -9.08 -3.15 7.44
C PHE A 58 -9.15 -2.60 8.85
N LEU A 59 -8.73 -1.35 9.05
CA LEU A 59 -8.67 -0.71 10.37
C LEU A 59 -10.05 -0.52 10.99
N ASP A 60 -11.06 -0.22 10.19
CA ASP A 60 -12.44 -0.03 10.65
C ASP A 60 -13.12 -1.37 11.01
N GLY A 61 -12.70 -2.48 10.39
CA GLY A 61 -13.23 -3.81 10.64
C GLY A 61 -12.62 -4.58 11.81
N LEU A 62 -11.47 -4.11 12.36
CA LEU A 62 -10.75 -4.84 13.41
C LEU A 62 -11.58 -5.06 14.68
N ASP A 63 -12.28 -4.04 15.16
CA ASP A 63 -13.07 -4.13 16.41
C ASP A 63 -14.21 -5.14 16.31
N ALA A 64 -14.80 -5.26 15.13
CA ALA A 64 -15.85 -6.23 14.84
C ALA A 64 -15.31 -7.60 14.42
N SER A 65 -14.00 -7.73 14.20
CA SER A 65 -13.35 -8.90 13.58
C SER A 65 -13.99 -9.27 12.23
N GLN A 66 -14.53 -8.29 11.52
CA GLN A 66 -15.13 -8.45 10.19
C GLN A 66 -14.70 -7.34 9.26
N ILE A 67 -14.17 -7.69 8.10
CA ILE A 67 -13.68 -6.74 7.11
C ILE A 67 -14.52 -6.86 5.83
N ASP A 68 -14.98 -5.72 5.32
CA ASP A 68 -15.66 -5.61 4.04
C ASP A 68 -14.89 -4.63 3.15
N TYR A 69 -14.10 -5.16 2.23
CA TYR A 69 -13.36 -4.34 1.26
C TYR A 69 -14.24 -3.75 0.15
N ASP A 70 -15.49 -4.24 -0.02
CA ASP A 70 -16.45 -3.65 -0.96
C ASP A 70 -17.13 -2.40 -0.39
N ALA A 71 -17.15 -2.24 0.94
CA ALA A 71 -17.72 -1.09 1.64
C ALA A 71 -16.86 0.20 1.57
N ARG A 72 -15.87 0.26 0.67
CA ARG A 72 -15.01 1.44 0.48
C ARG A 72 -15.85 2.69 0.16
N LYS A 73 -15.48 3.79 0.79
CA LYS A 73 -16.20 5.09 0.67
C LYS A 73 -16.08 5.73 -0.71
N ARG A 74 -15.03 5.38 -1.49
CA ARG A 74 -14.69 5.96 -2.78
C ARG A 74 -14.62 7.49 -2.73
N ASP A 75 -13.87 7.99 -1.73
CA ASP A 75 -13.74 9.43 -1.47
C ASP A 75 -12.90 10.11 -2.57
N ASP A 76 -13.60 10.74 -3.50
CA ASP A 76 -12.99 11.45 -4.63
C ASP A 76 -12.02 12.57 -4.21
N LEU A 77 -12.13 13.13 -3.01
CA LEU A 77 -11.23 14.17 -2.55
C LEU A 77 -9.79 13.66 -2.40
N ILE A 78 -9.63 12.39 -2.03
CA ILE A 78 -8.31 11.76 -1.91
C ILE A 78 -7.61 11.70 -3.27
N GLU A 79 -8.31 11.37 -4.36
CA GLU A 79 -7.69 11.27 -5.69
C GLU A 79 -7.54 12.60 -6.40
N ARG A 80 -8.22 13.66 -5.94
CA ARG A 80 -8.21 15.00 -6.54
C ARG A 80 -7.31 15.99 -5.82
N SER A 81 -6.76 15.61 -4.66
CA SER A 81 -5.88 16.48 -3.90
C SER A 81 -4.76 15.70 -3.23
N ARG A 82 -3.54 16.01 -3.65
CA ARG A 82 -2.31 15.48 -3.07
C ARG A 82 -2.23 15.75 -1.55
N HIS A 83 -2.69 16.92 -1.11
CA HIS A 83 -2.73 17.29 0.31
C HIS A 83 -3.70 16.42 1.10
N VAL A 84 -4.89 16.15 0.57
CA VAL A 84 -5.88 15.27 1.21
C VAL A 84 -5.35 13.85 1.30
N ALA A 85 -4.72 13.35 0.22
CA ALA A 85 -4.08 12.04 0.22
C ALA A 85 -2.97 11.93 1.27
N ALA A 86 -2.10 12.94 1.38
CA ALA A 86 -1.05 12.98 2.40
C ALA A 86 -1.62 13.00 3.83
N ALA A 87 -2.64 13.79 4.09
CA ALA A 87 -3.33 13.83 5.39
C ALA A 87 -3.97 12.47 5.73
N LYS A 88 -4.56 11.78 4.75
CA LYS A 88 -5.12 10.45 4.90
C LYS A 88 -4.03 9.43 5.25
N ILE A 89 -2.90 9.44 4.54
CA ILE A 89 -1.74 8.59 4.87
C ILE A 89 -1.31 8.81 6.32
N CYS A 90 -1.13 10.05 6.75
CA CYS A 90 -0.73 10.36 8.14
C CYS A 90 -1.74 9.84 9.16
N THR A 91 -3.04 9.85 8.85
CA THR A 91 -4.07 9.31 9.73
C THR A 91 -3.99 7.79 9.82
N ILE A 92 -3.80 7.09 8.70
CA ILE A 92 -3.66 5.63 8.66
C ILE A 92 -2.37 5.20 9.37
N LEU A 93 -1.25 5.91 9.15
CA LEU A 93 0.02 5.64 9.85
C LEU A 93 -0.16 5.65 11.37
N ARG A 94 -0.79 6.70 11.93
CA ARG A 94 -1.05 6.78 13.37
C ARG A 94 -1.92 5.62 13.88
N ARG A 95 -2.91 5.18 13.10
CA ARG A 95 -3.74 4.03 13.46
C ARG A 95 -2.94 2.73 13.44
N LEU A 96 -2.09 2.51 12.43
CA LEU A 96 -1.21 1.33 12.36
C LEU A 96 -0.17 1.33 13.48
N GLU A 97 0.42 2.48 13.81
CA GLU A 97 1.36 2.63 14.94
C GLU A 97 0.69 2.27 16.28
N ALA A 98 -0.59 2.58 16.45
CA ALA A 98 -1.35 2.19 17.63
C ALA A 98 -1.60 0.69 17.76
N LEU A 99 -1.43 -0.08 16.67
CA LEU A 99 -1.60 -1.54 16.64
C LEU A 99 -0.32 -2.32 17.01
N THR A 100 0.75 -1.68 17.47
CA THR A 100 2.08 -2.30 17.67
C THR A 100 2.07 -3.53 18.61
N PHE A 101 1.02 -3.71 19.40
CA PHE A 101 0.83 -4.84 20.30
C PHE A 101 -0.31 -5.77 19.90
N LEU A 102 -0.77 -5.67 18.64
CA LEU A 102 -1.88 -6.48 18.17
C LEU A 102 -1.44 -7.95 18.04
N GLU A 103 -2.22 -8.82 18.66
CA GLU A 103 -2.05 -10.27 18.50
C GLU A 103 -2.71 -10.73 17.20
N ASP A 104 -2.13 -11.77 16.58
CA ASP A 104 -2.79 -12.42 15.44
C ASP A 104 -4.03 -13.16 15.93
N HIS A 105 -5.19 -12.70 15.54
CA HIS A 105 -6.45 -13.34 15.85
C HIS A 105 -7.28 -13.55 14.57
N MET A 106 -8.20 -14.49 14.66
CA MET A 106 -9.10 -14.80 13.54
C MET A 106 -10.10 -13.69 13.33
N LEU A 107 -10.37 -13.40 12.07
CA LEU A 107 -11.39 -12.49 11.61
C LEU A 107 -12.06 -13.06 10.34
N GLU A 108 -13.11 -12.42 9.90
CA GLU A 108 -13.84 -12.79 8.70
C GLU A 108 -13.73 -11.69 7.66
N VAL A 109 -13.53 -12.06 6.40
CA VAL A 109 -13.51 -11.13 5.27
C VAL A 109 -14.68 -11.43 4.36
N ARG A 110 -15.43 -10.39 4.01
CA ARG A 110 -16.54 -10.51 3.07
C ARG A 110 -16.04 -10.94 1.70
N VAL A 111 -16.75 -11.89 1.10
CA VAL A 111 -16.49 -12.33 -0.27
C VAL A 111 -16.78 -11.18 -1.23
N GLU A 112 -15.85 -10.86 -2.10
CA GLU A 112 -15.99 -9.80 -3.10
C GLU A 112 -17.22 -10.08 -3.98
N ASN A 113 -18.09 -9.08 -4.11
CA ASN A 113 -19.37 -9.17 -4.82
C ASN A 113 -20.30 -10.31 -4.34
N GLY A 114 -20.16 -10.78 -3.09
CA GLY A 114 -20.96 -11.86 -2.50
C GLY A 114 -21.52 -11.50 -1.13
N ASP A 115 -22.39 -12.38 -0.62
CA ASP A 115 -23.03 -12.20 0.70
C ASP A 115 -22.35 -13.02 1.81
N GLY A 116 -21.37 -13.84 1.46
CA GLY A 116 -20.67 -14.71 2.41
C GLY A 116 -19.42 -14.09 3.00
N TYR A 117 -18.89 -14.76 4.03
CA TYR A 117 -17.62 -14.42 4.66
C TYR A 117 -16.66 -15.60 4.60
N LEU A 118 -15.36 -15.31 4.49
CA LEU A 118 -14.28 -16.28 4.55
C LEU A 118 -13.46 -16.04 5.79
N ALA A 119 -13.06 -17.13 6.45
CA ALA A 119 -12.13 -17.05 7.58
C ALA A 119 -10.77 -16.54 7.14
N SER A 120 -10.22 -15.61 7.90
CA SER A 120 -8.90 -15.04 7.72
C SER A 120 -8.26 -14.76 9.08
N SER A 121 -7.12 -14.08 9.10
CA SER A 121 -6.51 -13.57 10.31
C SER A 121 -5.93 -12.17 10.09
N VAL A 122 -5.67 -11.45 11.19
CA VAL A 122 -5.03 -10.12 11.14
C VAL A 122 -3.72 -10.17 10.35
N GLY A 123 -2.86 -11.15 10.64
CA GLY A 123 -1.59 -11.30 9.94
C GLY A 123 -1.77 -11.56 8.44
N ARG A 124 -2.76 -12.40 8.07
CA ARG A 124 -3.07 -12.67 6.66
C ARG A 124 -3.54 -11.41 5.95
N GLU A 125 -4.38 -10.60 6.57
CA GLU A 125 -4.88 -9.35 5.98
C GLU A 125 -3.79 -8.28 5.89
N LEU A 126 -2.94 -8.13 6.90
CA LEU A 126 -1.76 -7.25 6.82
C LEU A 126 -0.83 -7.63 5.66
N GLN A 127 -0.63 -8.94 5.42
CA GLN A 127 0.14 -9.43 4.28
C GLN A 127 -0.57 -9.14 2.94
N ALA A 128 -1.88 -9.26 2.90
CA ALA A 128 -2.68 -8.92 1.72
C ALA A 128 -2.58 -7.42 1.40
N LEU A 129 -2.72 -6.54 2.39
CA LEU A 129 -2.54 -5.09 2.25
C LEU A 129 -1.15 -4.73 1.73
N SER A 130 -0.09 -5.34 2.26
CA SER A 130 1.27 -5.17 1.75
C SER A 130 1.37 -5.52 0.26
N SER A 131 0.87 -6.69 -0.13
CA SER A 131 0.93 -7.16 -1.51
C SER A 131 0.13 -6.26 -2.46
N HIS A 132 -1.04 -5.83 -2.02
CA HIS A 132 -1.92 -4.92 -2.74
C HIS A 132 -1.28 -3.52 -2.91
N THR A 133 -0.66 -3.00 -1.86
CA THR A 133 0.06 -1.72 -1.90
C THR A 133 1.22 -1.76 -2.89
N ILE A 134 2.06 -2.81 -2.83
CA ILE A 134 3.17 -3.03 -3.77
C ILE A 134 2.67 -3.06 -5.21
N HIS A 135 1.56 -3.77 -5.47
CA HIS A 135 0.96 -3.83 -6.80
C HIS A 135 0.59 -2.43 -7.33
N HIS A 136 -0.14 -1.65 -6.53
CA HIS A 136 -0.54 -0.29 -6.93
C HIS A 136 0.64 0.67 -7.00
N PHE A 137 1.64 0.54 -6.16
CA PHE A 137 2.87 1.35 -6.25
C PHE A 137 3.68 1.04 -7.50
N ALA A 138 3.70 -0.21 -7.96
CA ALA A 138 4.29 -0.55 -9.25
C ALA A 138 3.54 0.12 -10.42
N LEU A 139 2.19 0.17 -10.38
CA LEU A 139 1.39 0.90 -11.36
C LEU A 139 1.64 2.41 -11.31
N ILE A 140 1.74 2.99 -10.12
CA ILE A 140 2.13 4.40 -9.93
C ILE A 140 3.51 4.65 -10.53
N ALA A 141 4.49 3.79 -10.29
CA ALA A 141 5.83 3.92 -10.87
C ALA A 141 5.82 3.92 -12.40
N VAL A 142 4.99 3.06 -13.02
CA VAL A 142 4.80 3.06 -14.48
C VAL A 142 4.16 4.38 -14.94
N THR A 143 3.09 4.80 -14.29
CA THR A 143 2.38 6.07 -14.57
C THR A 143 3.34 7.27 -14.55
N LEU A 144 4.17 7.36 -13.51
CA LEU A 144 5.15 8.45 -13.35
C LEU A 144 6.24 8.41 -14.42
N ARG A 145 6.74 7.24 -14.79
CA ARG A 145 7.71 7.12 -15.88
C ARG A 145 7.15 7.60 -17.23
N VAL A 146 5.87 7.34 -17.49
CA VAL A 146 5.20 7.86 -18.70
C VAL A 146 5.03 9.37 -18.64
N HIS A 147 4.88 9.95 -17.44
CA HIS A 147 4.98 11.41 -17.24
C HIS A 147 6.41 11.97 -17.37
N GLY A 148 7.42 11.12 -17.58
CA GLY A 148 8.84 11.54 -17.63
C GLY A 148 9.46 11.77 -16.25
N ILE A 149 8.79 11.34 -15.18
CA ILE A 149 9.25 11.53 -13.80
C ILE A 149 10.01 10.30 -13.33
N GLN A 150 11.23 10.52 -12.86
CA GLN A 150 12.04 9.46 -12.25
C GLN A 150 11.60 9.24 -10.80
N VAL A 151 11.36 7.99 -10.44
CA VAL A 151 11.09 7.58 -9.05
C VAL A 151 12.24 6.71 -8.55
N ASP A 152 12.35 6.59 -7.23
CA ASP A 152 13.32 5.66 -6.63
C ASP A 152 13.21 4.28 -7.32
N PRO A 153 14.34 3.69 -7.76
CA PRO A 153 14.34 2.37 -8.41
C PRO A 153 13.70 1.25 -7.59
N ASN A 154 13.62 1.42 -6.28
CA ASN A 154 13.05 0.45 -5.34
C ASN A 154 11.58 0.75 -5.00
N PHE A 155 11.03 1.88 -5.45
CA PHE A 155 9.64 2.24 -5.19
C PHE A 155 8.67 1.19 -5.73
N GLY A 156 7.79 0.68 -4.87
CA GLY A 156 6.82 -0.35 -5.20
C GLY A 156 7.42 -1.72 -5.51
N MET A 157 8.68 -1.98 -5.10
CA MET A 157 9.30 -3.30 -5.24
C MET A 157 9.09 -4.17 -4.02
N SER A 158 8.70 -5.42 -4.25
CA SER A 158 8.56 -6.39 -3.16
C SER A 158 9.91 -6.68 -2.48
N PRO A 159 9.92 -6.96 -1.18
CA PRO A 159 11.15 -7.32 -0.45
C PRO A 159 11.88 -8.53 -1.07
N SER A 160 11.14 -9.50 -1.60
CA SER A 160 11.73 -10.66 -2.29
C SER A 160 12.48 -10.27 -3.55
N THR A 161 11.93 -9.33 -4.34
CA THR A 161 12.60 -8.80 -5.55
C THR A 161 13.86 -8.01 -5.19
N LEU A 162 13.80 -7.21 -4.12
CA LEU A 162 14.97 -6.45 -3.64
C LEU A 162 16.08 -7.41 -3.18
N ARG A 163 15.75 -8.44 -2.39
CA ARG A 163 16.72 -9.47 -1.98
C ARG A 163 17.34 -10.17 -3.18
N TYR A 164 16.56 -10.57 -4.16
CA TYR A 164 17.05 -11.22 -5.37
C TYR A 164 18.03 -10.34 -6.15
N ARG A 165 17.70 -9.06 -6.32
CA ARG A 165 18.59 -8.09 -7.00
C ARG A 165 19.90 -7.90 -6.27
N SER A 166 19.86 -7.72 -4.94
CA SER A 166 21.07 -7.56 -4.11
C SER A 166 21.97 -8.79 -4.18
N ALA A 167 21.40 -9.99 -4.13
CA ALA A 167 22.16 -11.24 -4.26
C ALA A 167 22.84 -11.37 -5.63
N ARG A 168 22.15 -10.98 -6.72
CA ARG A 168 22.76 -10.99 -8.05
C ARG A 168 23.87 -9.96 -8.23
N GLN A 169 23.73 -8.77 -7.64
CA GLN A 169 24.79 -7.75 -7.68
C GLN A 169 26.04 -8.24 -6.94
N PHE A 170 25.85 -8.87 -5.78
CA PHE A 170 26.95 -9.42 -5.01
C PHE A 170 27.69 -10.54 -5.77
N ALA A 171 26.96 -11.45 -6.41
CA ALA A 171 27.56 -12.51 -7.23
C ALA A 171 28.36 -11.95 -8.41
N ALA A 172 27.82 -10.96 -9.13
CA ALA A 172 28.50 -10.34 -10.27
C ALA A 172 29.79 -9.59 -9.86
N THR A 173 29.82 -8.97 -8.68
CA THR A 173 31.03 -8.31 -8.17
C THR A 173 32.08 -9.31 -7.67
N SER A 174 31.67 -10.48 -7.20
CA SER A 174 32.58 -11.54 -6.73
C SER A 174 33.22 -12.34 -7.88
N GLU A 175 32.55 -12.41 -9.06
CA GLU A 175 33.14 -13.05 -10.27
C GLU A 175 34.09 -12.14 -11.04
N ALA A 176 34.05 -10.81 -10.75
CA ALA A 176 34.90 -9.82 -11.42
C ALA A 176 36.17 -9.47 -10.62
N ALA A 177 36.35 -10.04 -9.44
CA ALA A 177 37.50 -9.83 -8.54
C ALA A 177 38.41 -11.07 -8.50
#